data_e89ea67ae92e5474597e159fe559dfc4
#
_entry.id   e89ea67ae92e5474597e159fe559dfc4
#
_cell.length_a   1.000
_cell.length_b   1.000
_cell.length_c   1.000
_cell.angle_alpha   90.00
_cell.angle_beta   90.00
_cell.angle_gamma   90.00
#
_symmetry.space_group_name_H-M   'P 1'
#
loop_
_entity.id
_entity.type
_entity.pdbx_description
1 polymer ?
#
loop_
_entity_poly.entity_id
_entity_poly.type
_entity_poly.pdbx_seq_one_letter_code
_entity_poly.pdbx_strand_id
1 'polypeptide(L)'
;MSLARFDAGHLTEPDGAVKPYVTIGNGPLAMVIVPGAADGLRTCVEVAAYLAWFYRHRARDCRLLILSRRDPIPERFGIERHARDMIRTVQQLNFGPAVWECVSAAGPIGQWAAVERPDLISGLILSSTYDHVSDPTRKVFEQWLRLAKQAGSEQVWEMIEHKYRPPAEVLSQTEPLKLSGAAARRDPERLKNILLELLDVDHRALVQRITCPTLVIGGEDDRMVPAQVQRQMAQRIANHVLEICPGYGHFNDMENPIYQQLVDRFVRSVPHAGA
;
A
#
# COMPACT_ATOMS: atom_id res chain seq x y z
N MET A 1 9.87 2.18 -24.14
CA MET A 1 8.51 2.10 -23.55
C MET A 1 8.16 3.46 -22.99
N SER A 2 6.99 4.04 -23.34
CA SER A 2 6.60 5.36 -22.86
C SER A 2 6.10 5.29 -21.42
N LEU A 3 6.59 6.21 -20.58
CA LEU A 3 6.07 6.45 -19.23
C LEU A 3 4.69 7.14 -19.34
N ALA A 4 3.80 6.91 -18.38
CA ALA A 4 2.67 7.79 -18.18
C ALA A 4 3.17 9.18 -17.73
N ARG A 5 2.41 10.24 -18.05
CA ARG A 5 2.73 11.57 -17.49
C ARG A 5 2.56 11.53 -15.98
N PHE A 6 3.54 12.09 -15.28
CA PHE A 6 3.52 12.18 -13.82
C PHE A 6 4.13 13.48 -13.34
N ASP A 7 3.73 13.88 -12.13
CA ASP A 7 4.34 14.96 -11.36
C ASP A 7 4.64 14.45 -9.95
N ALA A 8 5.77 14.86 -9.38
CA ALA A 8 6.20 14.46 -8.05
C ALA A 8 6.40 15.71 -7.18
N GLY A 9 5.97 15.63 -5.93
CA GLY A 9 6.05 16.75 -5.01
C GLY A 9 5.97 16.34 -3.54
N HIS A 10 5.99 17.33 -2.67
CA HIS A 10 5.77 17.14 -1.24
C HIS A 10 5.02 18.32 -0.63
N LEU A 11 4.25 18.04 0.41
CA LEU A 11 3.68 19.06 1.28
C LEU A 11 4.50 19.12 2.56
N THR A 12 4.75 20.32 3.06
CA THR A 12 5.51 20.52 4.30
C THR A 12 4.54 20.75 5.46
N GLU A 13 4.74 20.02 6.54
CA GLU A 13 4.00 20.19 7.79
C GLU A 13 4.62 21.31 8.65
N PRO A 14 3.88 21.90 9.60
CA PRO A 14 4.38 22.93 10.49
C PRO A 14 5.60 22.51 11.33
N ASP A 15 5.76 21.22 11.59
CA ASP A 15 6.91 20.64 12.31
C ASP A 15 8.12 20.38 11.41
N GLY A 16 8.05 20.78 10.13
CA GLY A 16 9.12 20.62 9.14
C GLY A 16 9.14 19.25 8.45
N ALA A 17 8.32 18.29 8.86
CA ALA A 17 8.22 17.01 8.15
C ALA A 17 7.58 17.20 6.77
N VAL A 18 7.99 16.38 5.81
CA VAL A 18 7.42 16.40 4.47
C VAL A 18 6.50 15.20 4.23
N LYS A 19 5.49 15.39 3.39
CA LYS A 19 4.56 14.34 2.93
C LYS A 19 4.76 14.17 1.43
N PRO A 20 5.59 13.20 0.99
CA PRO A 20 5.87 12.98 -0.42
C PRO A 20 4.64 12.42 -1.14
N TYR A 21 4.40 12.89 -2.38
CA TYR A 21 3.35 12.37 -3.24
C TYR A 21 3.77 12.35 -4.71
N VAL A 22 3.11 11.50 -5.48
CA VAL A 22 3.24 11.44 -6.94
C VAL A 22 1.84 11.39 -7.54
N THR A 23 1.59 12.21 -8.56
CA THR A 23 0.39 12.12 -9.39
C THR A 23 0.72 11.48 -10.74
N ILE A 24 -0.13 10.56 -11.23
CA ILE A 24 0.08 9.87 -12.50
C ILE A 24 -1.24 9.83 -13.27
N GLY A 25 -1.19 10.22 -14.55
CA GLY A 25 -2.38 10.22 -15.41
C GLY A 25 -3.37 11.34 -15.09
N ASN A 26 -4.45 11.42 -15.88
CA ASN A 26 -5.49 12.44 -15.76
C ASN A 26 -6.89 11.88 -16.12
N GLY A 27 -7.06 10.56 -16.04
CA GLY A 27 -8.33 9.90 -16.32
C GLY A 27 -9.45 10.32 -15.35
N PRO A 28 -10.71 10.01 -15.68
CA PRO A 28 -11.87 10.41 -14.88
C PRO A 28 -11.96 9.69 -13.54
N LEU A 29 -11.45 8.48 -13.42
CA LEU A 29 -11.51 7.68 -12.19
C LEU A 29 -10.39 8.09 -11.23
N ALA A 30 -10.74 8.43 -9.99
CA ALA A 30 -9.76 8.85 -8.98
C ALA A 30 -9.33 7.69 -8.10
N MET A 31 -8.02 7.49 -7.95
CA MET A 31 -7.46 6.50 -7.04
C MET A 31 -6.35 7.10 -6.20
N VAL A 32 -6.35 6.76 -4.90
CA VAL A 32 -5.24 7.00 -3.98
C VAL A 32 -4.54 5.66 -3.72
N ILE A 33 -3.23 5.61 -3.86
CA ILE A 33 -2.44 4.39 -3.65
C ILE A 33 -1.48 4.63 -2.49
N VAL A 34 -1.54 3.76 -1.49
CA VAL A 34 -0.66 3.81 -0.33
C VAL A 34 0.21 2.55 -0.32
N PRO A 35 1.52 2.68 -0.56
CA PRO A 35 2.44 1.56 -0.63
C PRO A 35 2.68 0.93 0.75
N GLY A 36 3.05 -0.35 0.75
CA GLY A 36 3.36 -1.13 1.92
C GLY A 36 4.66 -0.73 2.64
N ALA A 37 5.36 -1.73 3.20
CA ALA A 37 6.60 -1.50 3.94
C ALA A 37 7.77 -1.02 3.05
N ALA A 38 7.69 -1.21 1.73
CA ALA A 38 8.68 -0.70 0.77
C ALA A 38 8.84 0.83 0.83
N ASP A 39 7.80 1.56 1.27
CA ASP A 39 7.86 2.99 1.59
C ASP A 39 8.86 3.32 2.70
N GLY A 40 9.21 2.36 3.54
CA GLY A 40 10.27 2.48 4.54
C GLY A 40 11.68 2.49 3.95
N LEU A 41 11.83 2.06 2.69
CA LEU A 41 13.10 2.05 1.97
C LEU A 41 13.24 3.28 1.08
N ARG A 42 12.16 3.64 0.39
CA ARG A 42 12.08 4.76 -0.55
C ARG A 42 10.69 5.35 -0.57
N THR A 43 10.63 6.66 -0.59
CA THR A 43 9.39 7.39 -0.80
C THR A 43 8.93 7.25 -2.27
N CYS A 44 7.65 7.48 -2.51
CA CYS A 44 7.09 7.47 -3.87
C CYS A 44 7.80 8.46 -4.81
N VAL A 45 8.29 9.59 -4.30
CA VAL A 45 9.03 10.59 -5.09
C VAL A 45 10.36 10.03 -5.59
N GLU A 46 11.08 9.28 -4.75
CA GLU A 46 12.37 8.67 -5.13
C GLU A 46 12.24 7.59 -6.22
N VAL A 47 11.05 7.01 -6.35
CA VAL A 47 10.73 5.97 -7.34
C VAL A 47 9.66 6.39 -8.36
N ALA A 48 9.41 7.69 -8.51
CA ALA A 48 8.30 8.22 -9.31
C ALA A 48 8.28 7.72 -10.77
N ALA A 49 9.43 7.67 -11.43
CA ALA A 49 9.53 7.16 -12.80
C ALA A 49 9.15 5.66 -12.91
N TYR A 50 9.55 4.85 -11.91
CA TYR A 50 9.14 3.46 -11.82
C TYR A 50 7.63 3.33 -11.63
N LEU A 51 7.03 4.12 -10.74
CA LEU A 51 5.59 4.13 -10.51
C LEU A 51 4.82 4.56 -11.77
N ALA A 52 5.32 5.56 -12.49
CA ALA A 52 4.73 6.01 -13.76
C ALA A 52 4.78 4.93 -14.85
N TRP A 53 5.81 4.10 -14.84
CA TRP A 53 5.89 2.93 -15.72
C TRP A 53 4.96 1.80 -15.25
N PHE A 54 4.98 1.47 -13.96
CA PHE A 54 4.19 0.38 -13.38
C PHE A 54 2.69 0.61 -13.58
N TYR A 55 2.20 1.81 -13.27
CA TYR A 55 0.79 2.18 -13.39
C TYR A 55 0.39 2.74 -14.77
N ARG A 56 1.25 2.69 -15.80
CA ARG A 56 1.01 3.30 -17.11
C ARG A 56 -0.29 2.86 -17.80
N HIS A 57 -0.73 1.63 -17.57
CA HIS A 57 -1.97 1.09 -18.13
C HIS A 57 -3.20 1.66 -17.40
N ARG A 58 -3.17 1.63 -16.07
CA ARG A 58 -4.23 2.19 -15.22
C ARG A 58 -4.35 3.70 -15.38
N ALA A 59 -3.27 4.41 -15.57
CA ALA A 59 -3.23 5.85 -15.78
C ALA A 59 -3.96 6.35 -17.06
N ARG A 60 -4.38 5.44 -17.94
CA ARG A 60 -5.21 5.78 -19.11
C ARG A 60 -6.64 6.15 -18.70
N ASP A 61 -7.18 5.41 -17.73
CA ASP A 61 -8.56 5.57 -17.27
C ASP A 61 -8.64 6.29 -15.91
N CYS A 62 -7.52 6.34 -15.18
CA CYS A 62 -7.46 6.87 -13.84
C CYS A 62 -6.52 8.09 -13.74
N ARG A 63 -6.87 8.98 -12.80
CA ARG A 63 -5.91 9.88 -12.15
C ARG A 63 -5.50 9.23 -10.84
N LEU A 64 -4.20 9.01 -10.66
CA LEU A 64 -3.63 8.32 -9.51
C LEU A 64 -2.90 9.32 -8.61
N LEU A 65 -3.10 9.22 -7.31
CA LEU A 65 -2.33 9.93 -6.29
C LEU A 65 -1.65 8.88 -5.42
N ILE A 66 -0.33 8.79 -5.49
CA ILE A 66 0.46 7.86 -4.69
C ILE A 66 1.04 8.63 -3.52
N LEU A 67 0.81 8.15 -2.30
CA LEU A 67 1.19 8.81 -1.06
C LEU A 67 2.21 8.00 -0.30
N SER A 68 3.33 8.62 0.06
CA SER A 68 4.23 8.08 1.09
C SER A 68 3.85 8.55 2.48
N ARG A 69 4.25 7.79 3.48
CA ARG A 69 4.23 8.27 4.86
C ARG A 69 5.13 9.49 4.99
N ARG A 70 4.83 10.34 5.98
CA ARG A 70 5.65 11.52 6.28
C ARG A 70 7.14 11.17 6.45
N ASP A 71 7.99 12.15 6.27
CA ASP A 71 9.43 12.02 6.41
C ASP A 71 10.02 13.23 7.18
N PRO A 72 10.68 13.01 8.33
CA PRO A 72 10.90 11.73 8.99
C PRO A 72 9.63 11.16 9.65
N ILE A 73 9.63 9.83 9.88
CA ILE A 73 8.60 9.16 10.70
C ILE A 73 9.08 9.16 12.14
N PRO A 74 8.40 9.82 13.09
CA PRO A 74 8.75 9.70 14.50
C PRO A 74 8.56 8.28 15.02
N GLU A 75 9.34 7.87 16.00
CA GLU A 75 9.12 6.57 16.66
C GLU A 75 7.71 6.54 17.28
N ARG A 76 6.97 5.43 17.05
CA ARG A 76 5.59 5.24 17.52
C ARG A 76 4.65 6.38 17.11
N PHE A 77 4.80 6.88 15.88
CA PHE A 77 3.91 7.92 15.34
C PHE A 77 2.45 7.44 15.32
N GLY A 78 2.22 6.19 14.93
CA GLY A 78 0.93 5.50 15.01
C GLY A 78 0.12 5.54 13.71
N ILE A 79 -0.56 4.42 13.47
CA ILE A 79 -1.36 4.19 12.25
C ILE A 79 -2.43 5.26 12.04
N GLU A 80 -3.12 5.65 13.11
CA GLU A 80 -4.15 6.70 13.09
C GLU A 80 -3.61 8.04 12.61
N ARG A 81 -2.43 8.44 13.07
CA ARG A 81 -1.81 9.70 12.66
C ARG A 81 -1.36 9.66 11.20
N HIS A 82 -0.86 8.51 10.74
CA HIS A 82 -0.57 8.32 9.31
C HIS A 82 -1.83 8.45 8.45
N ALA A 83 -2.95 7.86 8.88
CA ALA A 83 -4.22 7.98 8.18
C ALA A 83 -4.65 9.46 8.08
N ARG A 84 -4.58 10.20 9.18
CA ARG A 84 -4.90 11.64 9.20
C ARG A 84 -3.95 12.47 8.33
N ASP A 85 -2.66 12.16 8.31
CA ASP A 85 -1.70 12.82 7.42
C ASP A 85 -2.07 12.61 5.95
N MET A 86 -2.42 11.40 5.57
CA MET A 86 -2.83 11.08 4.20
C MET A 86 -4.18 11.71 3.82
N ILE A 87 -5.17 11.69 4.72
CA ILE A 87 -6.44 12.40 4.55
C ILE A 87 -6.18 13.90 4.30
N ARG A 88 -5.36 14.55 5.13
CA ARG A 88 -5.01 15.96 4.94
C ARG A 88 -4.31 16.21 3.60
N THR A 89 -3.43 15.31 3.18
CA THR A 89 -2.76 15.43 1.87
C THR A 89 -3.76 15.38 0.73
N VAL A 90 -4.69 14.43 0.75
CA VAL A 90 -5.78 14.33 -0.26
C VAL A 90 -6.62 15.62 -0.29
N GLN A 91 -6.96 16.17 0.87
CA GLN A 91 -7.73 17.43 0.97
C GLN A 91 -6.95 18.64 0.46
N GLN A 92 -5.68 18.80 0.87
CA GLN A 92 -4.84 19.92 0.44
C GLN A 92 -4.58 19.91 -1.07
N LEU A 93 -4.50 18.72 -1.68
CA LEU A 93 -4.36 18.56 -3.12
C LEU A 93 -5.70 18.64 -3.88
N ASN A 94 -6.82 18.85 -3.18
CA ASN A 94 -8.17 18.84 -3.76
C ASN A 94 -8.42 17.62 -4.65
N PHE A 95 -7.93 16.45 -4.22
CA PHE A 95 -7.99 15.24 -5.04
C PHE A 95 -9.41 14.63 -5.07
N GLY A 96 -10.26 14.99 -4.09
CA GLY A 96 -11.67 14.59 -3.99
C GLY A 96 -11.88 13.15 -3.53
N PRO A 97 -13.12 12.67 -3.50
CA PRO A 97 -13.42 11.28 -3.23
C PRO A 97 -12.74 10.35 -4.24
N ALA A 98 -12.15 9.27 -3.74
CA ALA A 98 -11.36 8.35 -4.54
C ALA A 98 -11.47 6.91 -4.04
N VAL A 99 -11.15 5.94 -4.88
CA VAL A 99 -10.87 4.58 -4.44
C VAL A 99 -9.47 4.54 -3.85
N TRP A 100 -9.35 4.05 -2.61
CA TRP A 100 -8.05 3.90 -1.96
C TRP A 100 -7.55 2.47 -2.08
N GLU A 101 -6.36 2.28 -2.62
CA GLU A 101 -5.65 1.00 -2.67
C GLU A 101 -4.52 1.02 -1.64
N CYS A 102 -4.67 0.21 -0.59
CA CYS A 102 -3.73 0.14 0.52
C CYS A 102 -3.08 -1.24 0.56
N VAL A 103 -1.76 -1.28 0.29
CA VAL A 103 -1.03 -2.53 0.12
C VAL A 103 -0.30 -2.91 1.42
N SER A 104 -0.45 -4.16 1.87
CA SER A 104 0.32 -4.75 2.97
C SER A 104 0.31 -3.87 4.24
N ALA A 105 1.45 -3.35 4.65
CA ALA A 105 1.64 -2.46 5.80
C ALA A 105 0.80 -1.15 5.75
N ALA A 106 0.19 -0.83 4.62
CA ALA A 106 -0.69 0.32 4.48
C ALA A 106 -2.17 0.00 4.72
N GLY A 107 -2.55 -1.28 4.73
CA GLY A 107 -3.95 -1.67 4.98
C GLY A 107 -4.53 -1.06 6.25
N PRO A 108 -3.85 -1.15 7.41
CA PRO A 108 -4.32 -0.51 8.64
C PRO A 108 -4.55 1.01 8.51
N ILE A 109 -3.73 1.71 7.70
CA ILE A 109 -3.93 3.14 7.42
C ILE A 109 -5.22 3.37 6.64
N GLY A 110 -5.46 2.57 5.58
CA GLY A 110 -6.69 2.65 4.79
C GLY A 110 -7.94 2.32 5.61
N GLN A 111 -7.87 1.34 6.51
CA GLN A 111 -8.96 1.00 7.43
C GLN A 111 -9.34 2.17 8.33
N TRP A 112 -8.36 2.86 8.93
CA TRP A 112 -8.58 4.07 9.71
C TRP A 112 -9.18 5.20 8.86
N ALA A 113 -8.61 5.45 7.70
CA ALA A 113 -9.06 6.51 6.80
C ALA A 113 -10.52 6.30 6.37
N ALA A 114 -10.91 5.05 6.05
CA ALA A 114 -12.28 4.71 5.63
C ALA A 114 -13.32 4.92 6.73
N VAL A 115 -12.94 4.74 7.99
CA VAL A 115 -13.83 4.98 9.14
C VAL A 115 -13.88 6.46 9.52
N GLU A 116 -12.77 7.17 9.46
CA GLU A 116 -12.67 8.58 9.89
C GLU A 116 -13.25 9.53 8.83
N ARG A 117 -13.06 9.24 7.53
CA ARG A 117 -13.52 10.10 6.42
C ARG A 117 -14.16 9.29 5.29
N PRO A 118 -15.31 8.66 5.56
CA PRO A 118 -16.03 7.88 4.55
C PRO A 118 -16.47 8.73 3.34
N ASP A 119 -16.59 10.05 3.52
CA ASP A 119 -16.90 11.00 2.46
C ASP A 119 -15.77 11.18 1.43
N LEU A 120 -14.53 10.85 1.77
CA LEU A 120 -13.37 10.93 0.87
C LEU A 120 -13.01 9.58 0.24
N ILE A 121 -13.64 8.48 0.66
CA ILE A 121 -13.31 7.14 0.22
C ILE A 121 -14.52 6.50 -0.45
N SER A 122 -14.56 6.56 -1.78
CA SER A 122 -15.64 5.96 -2.58
C SER A 122 -15.58 4.44 -2.63
N GLY A 123 -14.40 3.86 -2.39
CA GLY A 123 -14.15 2.43 -2.25
C GLY A 123 -12.78 2.17 -1.64
N LEU A 124 -12.61 1.02 -1.00
CA LEU A 124 -11.36 0.63 -0.35
C LEU A 124 -10.85 -0.69 -0.93
N ILE A 125 -9.58 -0.76 -1.27
CA ILE A 125 -8.89 -1.98 -1.68
C ILE A 125 -7.84 -2.29 -0.63
N LEU A 126 -7.99 -3.45 0.01
CA LEU A 126 -7.09 -3.99 1.02
C LEU A 126 -6.31 -5.15 0.40
N SER A 127 -5.10 -4.87 -0.06
CA SER A 127 -4.27 -5.83 -0.79
C SER A 127 -3.22 -6.47 0.11
N SER A 128 -3.20 -7.81 0.18
CA SER A 128 -2.20 -8.59 0.93
C SER A 128 -2.00 -8.07 2.37
N THR A 129 -3.09 -7.74 3.07
CA THR A 129 -3.06 -7.04 4.37
C THR A 129 -3.97 -7.69 5.42
N TYR A 130 -4.03 -7.11 6.60
CA TYR A 130 -4.65 -7.67 7.80
C TYR A 130 -5.34 -6.59 8.62
N ASP A 131 -6.26 -7.01 9.49
CA ASP A 131 -6.87 -6.17 10.53
C ASP A 131 -6.26 -6.39 11.92
N HIS A 132 -5.52 -7.48 12.11
CA HIS A 132 -4.79 -7.76 13.35
C HIS A 132 -3.52 -8.56 13.05
N VAL A 133 -2.52 -8.41 13.90
CA VAL A 133 -1.26 -9.13 13.76
C VAL A 133 -1.40 -10.56 14.26
N SER A 134 -1.48 -11.51 13.33
CA SER A 134 -1.44 -12.95 13.64
C SER A 134 -0.05 -13.39 14.09
N ASP A 135 0.07 -14.54 14.77
CA ASP A 135 1.36 -15.07 15.19
C ASP A 135 2.35 -15.27 14.04
N PRO A 136 1.96 -15.82 12.87
CA PRO A 136 2.85 -15.89 11.71
C PRO A 136 3.33 -14.51 11.24
N THR A 137 2.43 -13.54 11.12
CA THR A 137 2.76 -12.17 10.71
C THR A 137 3.68 -11.49 11.71
N ARG A 138 3.44 -11.65 13.00
CA ARG A 138 4.28 -11.13 14.08
C ARG A 138 5.72 -11.63 13.98
N LYS A 139 5.91 -12.94 13.77
CA LYS A 139 7.24 -13.55 13.61
C LYS A 139 8.00 -12.93 12.42
N VAL A 140 7.31 -12.65 11.32
CA VAL A 140 7.91 -11.98 10.15
C VAL A 140 8.37 -10.57 10.51
N PHE A 141 7.50 -9.74 11.10
CA PHE A 141 7.83 -8.35 11.45
C PHE A 141 8.93 -8.26 12.51
N GLU A 142 8.93 -9.14 13.51
CA GLU A 142 9.99 -9.21 14.50
C GLU A 142 11.33 -9.62 13.89
N GLN A 143 11.33 -10.55 12.92
CA GLN A 143 12.52 -10.92 12.17
C GLN A 143 13.06 -9.73 11.38
N TRP A 144 12.20 -9.00 10.69
CA TRP A 144 12.59 -7.80 9.92
C TRP A 144 13.12 -6.70 10.84
N LEU A 145 12.46 -6.47 11.96
CA LEU A 145 12.89 -5.48 12.94
C LEU A 145 14.27 -5.80 13.53
N ARG A 146 14.53 -7.08 13.85
CA ARG A 146 15.86 -7.52 14.29
C ARG A 146 16.91 -7.28 13.21
N LEU A 147 16.61 -7.65 11.96
CA LEU A 147 17.54 -7.49 10.85
C LEU A 147 17.80 -6.01 10.54
N ALA A 148 16.77 -5.16 10.54
CA ALA A 148 16.90 -3.73 10.33
C ALA A 148 17.82 -3.08 11.37
N LYS A 149 17.72 -3.51 12.64
CA LYS A 149 18.59 -3.02 13.72
C LYS A 149 20.04 -3.51 13.62
N GLN A 150 20.27 -4.70 13.09
CA GLN A 150 21.59 -5.33 13.04
C GLN A 150 22.38 -4.99 11.78
N ALA A 151 21.73 -4.95 10.66
CA ALA A 151 22.35 -4.88 9.34
C ALA A 151 21.83 -3.76 8.44
N GLY A 152 20.70 -3.13 8.81
CA GLY A 152 20.07 -2.05 8.06
C GLY A 152 18.90 -2.50 7.20
N SER A 153 18.22 -1.52 6.60
CA SER A 153 16.99 -1.75 5.84
C SER A 153 17.20 -2.45 4.50
N GLU A 154 18.38 -2.30 3.90
CA GLU A 154 18.75 -2.95 2.63
C GLU A 154 18.74 -4.48 2.76
N GLN A 155 19.35 -5.00 3.82
CA GLN A 155 19.40 -6.44 4.10
C GLN A 155 18.00 -7.01 4.41
N VAL A 156 17.12 -6.21 5.00
CA VAL A 156 15.71 -6.60 5.15
C VAL A 156 15.06 -6.79 3.80
N TRP A 157 15.29 -5.86 2.87
CA TRP A 157 14.73 -5.94 1.52
C TRP A 157 15.28 -7.14 0.73
N GLU A 158 16.59 -7.35 0.74
CA GLU A 158 17.22 -8.52 0.11
C GLU A 158 16.63 -9.84 0.64
N MET A 159 16.43 -9.93 1.95
CA MET A 159 15.81 -11.11 2.56
C MET A 159 14.34 -11.26 2.13
N ILE A 160 13.57 -10.16 2.04
CA ILE A 160 12.19 -10.18 1.55
C ILE A 160 12.15 -10.67 0.11
N GLU A 161 12.97 -10.12 -0.77
CA GLU A 161 13.02 -10.53 -2.17
C GLU A 161 13.40 -12.02 -2.31
N HIS A 162 14.38 -12.48 -1.56
CA HIS A 162 14.84 -13.86 -1.64
C HIS A 162 13.85 -14.89 -1.08
N LYS A 163 13.19 -14.55 0.04
CA LYS A 163 12.37 -15.52 0.80
C LYS A 163 10.90 -15.56 0.38
N TYR A 164 10.33 -14.44 -0.06
CA TYR A 164 8.90 -14.30 -0.26
C TYR A 164 8.49 -14.03 -1.70
N ARG A 165 9.47 -13.78 -2.57
CA ARG A 165 9.24 -13.59 -4.00
C ARG A 165 9.20 -14.94 -4.71
N PRO A 166 8.30 -15.16 -5.69
CA PRO A 166 8.28 -16.39 -6.46
C PRO A 166 9.54 -16.58 -7.29
N PRO A 167 9.81 -17.82 -7.73
CA PRO A 167 10.92 -18.12 -8.62
C PRO A 167 10.95 -17.24 -9.87
N ALA A 168 12.15 -16.96 -10.38
CA ALA A 168 12.40 -16.06 -11.52
C ALA A 168 11.58 -16.39 -12.78
N GLU A 169 11.14 -17.64 -12.94
CA GLU A 169 10.30 -18.10 -14.05
C GLU A 169 8.92 -17.43 -14.08
N VAL A 170 8.36 -17.06 -12.91
CA VAL A 170 7.10 -16.32 -12.81
C VAL A 170 7.33 -14.82 -13.07
N LEU A 171 8.54 -14.34 -12.79
CA LEU A 171 8.92 -12.94 -12.95
C LEU A 171 9.29 -12.56 -14.40
N SER A 172 9.55 -13.53 -15.25
CA SER A 172 9.94 -13.29 -16.66
C SER A 172 8.85 -12.64 -17.51
N GLN A 173 7.60 -12.67 -17.04
CA GLN A 173 6.47 -12.05 -17.74
C GLN A 173 6.18 -10.60 -17.28
N THR A 174 6.70 -10.21 -16.13
CA THR A 174 6.66 -8.83 -15.63
C THR A 174 8.12 -8.44 -15.40
N GLU A 175 8.82 -7.88 -16.41
CA GLU A 175 10.14 -7.30 -16.12
C GLU A 175 9.98 -6.29 -15.01
N PRO A 176 10.29 -6.65 -13.75
CA PRO A 176 10.45 -5.62 -12.75
C PRO A 176 11.63 -4.81 -13.25
N LEU A 177 11.42 -3.53 -13.52
CA LEU A 177 12.53 -2.62 -13.41
C LEU A 177 13.15 -3.01 -12.07
N LYS A 178 14.25 -3.77 -12.09
CA LYS A 178 15.06 -3.97 -10.91
C LYS A 178 15.08 -2.62 -10.29
N LEU A 179 14.84 -2.48 -8.99
CA LEU A 179 15.17 -1.28 -8.25
C LEU A 179 16.70 -1.13 -8.39
N SER A 180 17.12 -1.06 -9.67
CA SER A 180 18.44 -1.21 -10.15
C SER A 180 19.17 0.07 -9.83
N GLY A 181 20.09 -0.03 -8.90
CA GLY A 181 21.19 0.88 -8.75
C GLY A 181 20.97 2.15 -7.96
N ALA A 182 19.78 2.45 -7.50
CA ALA A 182 19.65 3.47 -6.50
C ALA A 182 19.70 2.78 -5.13
N ALA A 183 20.81 2.93 -4.41
CA ALA A 183 20.96 2.38 -3.07
C ALA A 183 19.71 2.62 -2.24
N ALA A 184 19.22 1.59 -1.53
CA ALA A 184 18.15 1.77 -0.55
C ALA A 184 18.50 2.96 0.33
N ARG A 185 17.49 3.74 0.73
CA ARG A 185 17.73 4.88 1.63
C ARG A 185 18.48 4.37 2.86
N ARG A 186 19.61 5.00 3.20
CA ARG A 186 20.43 4.58 4.34
C ARG A 186 19.84 4.98 5.70
N ASP A 187 18.53 5.24 5.75
CA ASP A 187 17.85 5.55 7.00
C ASP A 187 17.16 4.28 7.56
N PRO A 188 17.83 3.52 8.44
CA PRO A 188 17.25 2.33 9.04
C PRO A 188 16.08 2.67 9.97
N GLU A 189 16.00 3.90 10.46
CA GLU A 189 14.97 4.33 11.41
C GLU A 189 13.60 4.39 10.76
N ARG A 190 13.51 4.80 9.50
CA ARG A 190 12.23 4.90 8.79
C ARG A 190 11.52 3.55 8.70
N LEU A 191 12.20 2.50 8.23
CA LEU A 191 11.64 1.15 8.16
C LEU A 191 11.37 0.57 9.56
N LYS A 192 12.30 0.78 10.50
CA LYS A 192 12.14 0.36 11.89
C LYS A 192 10.88 0.95 12.52
N ASN A 193 10.64 2.25 12.32
CA ASN A 193 9.49 2.93 12.92
C ASN A 193 8.18 2.43 12.32
N ILE A 194 8.12 2.16 11.00
CA ILE A 194 6.98 1.47 10.38
C ILE A 194 6.74 0.10 11.01
N LEU A 195 7.77 -0.73 11.14
CA LEU A 195 7.62 -2.09 11.68
C LEU A 195 7.16 -2.11 13.14
N LEU A 196 7.62 -1.16 13.96
CA LEU A 196 7.19 -1.04 15.36
C LEU A 196 5.69 -0.76 15.47
N GLU A 197 5.15 0.10 14.62
CA GLU A 197 3.73 0.45 14.62
C GLU A 197 2.84 -0.72 14.18
N LEU A 198 3.34 -1.52 13.22
CA LEU A 198 2.58 -2.65 12.69
C LEU A 198 2.37 -3.76 13.72
N LEU A 199 3.30 -3.92 14.68
CA LEU A 199 3.22 -4.97 15.71
C LEU A 199 2.05 -4.79 16.68
N ASP A 200 1.53 -3.57 16.82
CA ASP A 200 0.47 -3.23 17.77
C ASP A 200 -0.93 -3.15 17.12
N VAL A 201 -1.05 -3.50 15.82
CA VAL A 201 -2.32 -3.42 15.09
C VAL A 201 -3.32 -4.45 15.58
N ASP A 202 -4.47 -3.95 16.07
CA ASP A 202 -5.70 -4.72 16.27
C ASP A 202 -6.91 -3.87 15.90
N HIS A 203 -7.32 -3.99 14.65
CA HIS A 203 -8.42 -3.25 14.04
C HIS A 203 -9.69 -4.11 13.86
N ARG A 204 -9.80 -5.26 14.53
CA ARG A 204 -10.95 -6.18 14.37
C ARG A 204 -12.29 -5.50 14.65
N ALA A 205 -12.34 -4.58 15.61
CA ALA A 205 -13.54 -3.77 15.87
C ALA A 205 -13.67 -2.58 14.90
N LEU A 206 -12.54 -2.02 14.46
CA LEU A 206 -12.51 -0.87 13.57
C LEU A 206 -13.08 -1.23 12.18
N VAL A 207 -12.65 -2.35 11.59
CA VAL A 207 -13.04 -2.74 10.23
C VAL A 207 -14.55 -3.02 10.09
N GLN A 208 -15.24 -3.36 11.18
CA GLN A 208 -16.70 -3.51 11.20
C GLN A 208 -17.45 -2.18 10.96
N ARG A 209 -16.76 -1.05 11.13
CA ARG A 209 -17.31 0.30 10.92
C ARG A 209 -17.07 0.83 9.51
N ILE A 210 -16.37 0.08 8.66
CA ILE A 210 -16.15 0.46 7.25
C ILE A 210 -17.49 0.32 6.50
N THR A 211 -17.94 1.41 5.89
CA THR A 211 -19.22 1.48 5.17
C THR A 211 -19.07 1.50 3.66
N CYS A 212 -17.92 1.94 3.13
CA CYS A 212 -17.68 1.97 1.69
C CYS A 212 -17.53 0.56 1.12
N PRO A 213 -17.84 0.35 -0.18
CA PRO A 213 -17.49 -0.89 -0.88
C PRO A 213 -16.01 -1.22 -0.68
N THR A 214 -15.70 -2.47 -0.33
CA THR A 214 -14.32 -2.88 -0.02
C THR A 214 -13.95 -4.13 -0.79
N LEU A 215 -12.83 -4.09 -1.52
CA LEU A 215 -12.18 -5.26 -2.10
C LEU A 215 -11.07 -5.72 -1.18
N VAL A 216 -11.15 -6.97 -0.70
CA VAL A 216 -10.02 -7.65 -0.05
C VAL A 216 -9.41 -8.58 -1.09
N ILE A 217 -8.15 -8.36 -1.43
CA ILE A 217 -7.45 -9.13 -2.46
C ILE A 217 -6.08 -9.57 -1.98
N GLY A 218 -5.72 -10.83 -2.21
CA GLY A 218 -4.42 -11.38 -1.81
C GLY A 218 -4.09 -12.71 -2.45
N GLY A 219 -2.89 -13.22 -2.16
CA GLY A 219 -2.44 -14.53 -2.62
C GLY A 219 -2.80 -15.65 -1.63
N GLU A 220 -3.16 -16.83 -2.14
CA GLU A 220 -3.42 -18.02 -1.31
C GLU A 220 -2.14 -18.48 -0.57
N ASP A 221 -0.98 -18.33 -1.23
CA ASP A 221 0.33 -18.77 -0.72
C ASP A 221 1.08 -17.66 0.03
N ASP A 222 0.38 -16.62 0.48
CA ASP A 222 1.00 -15.51 1.24
C ASP A 222 1.53 -16.00 2.59
N ARG A 223 2.86 -16.00 2.72
CA ARG A 223 3.58 -16.44 3.92
C ARG A 223 3.85 -15.30 4.91
N MET A 224 3.56 -14.05 4.53
CA MET A 224 3.69 -12.89 5.42
C MET A 224 2.38 -12.56 6.11
N VAL A 225 1.30 -12.53 5.34
CA VAL A 225 -0.06 -12.33 5.81
C VAL A 225 -0.91 -13.49 5.31
N PRO A 226 -1.06 -14.57 6.08
CA PRO A 226 -1.76 -15.77 5.62
C PRO A 226 -3.14 -15.45 5.06
N ALA A 227 -3.52 -16.11 3.95
CA ALA A 227 -4.82 -15.93 3.30
C ALA A 227 -6.00 -16.09 4.27
N GLN A 228 -5.87 -16.93 5.29
CA GLN A 228 -6.88 -17.10 6.34
C GLN A 228 -7.14 -15.81 7.13
N VAL A 229 -6.11 -15.02 7.42
CA VAL A 229 -6.25 -13.72 8.11
C VAL A 229 -7.00 -12.73 7.23
N GLN A 230 -6.68 -12.71 5.93
CA GLN A 230 -7.36 -11.87 4.94
C GLN A 230 -8.85 -12.26 4.79
N ARG A 231 -9.17 -13.57 4.74
CA ARG A 231 -10.55 -14.06 4.72
C ARG A 231 -11.32 -13.65 5.99
N GLN A 232 -10.70 -13.77 7.15
CA GLN A 232 -11.31 -13.36 8.42
C GLN A 232 -11.55 -11.84 8.50
N MET A 233 -10.61 -11.04 8.02
CA MET A 233 -10.78 -9.59 7.91
C MET A 233 -11.96 -9.25 6.98
N ALA A 234 -12.03 -9.84 5.79
CA ALA A 234 -13.12 -9.63 4.85
C ALA A 234 -14.49 -9.91 5.48
N GLN A 235 -14.64 -11.02 6.20
CA GLN A 235 -15.89 -11.41 6.88
C GLN A 235 -16.37 -10.39 7.93
N ARG A 236 -15.48 -9.51 8.44
CA ARG A 236 -15.84 -8.44 9.39
C ARG A 236 -16.32 -7.17 8.71
N ILE A 237 -16.08 -7.01 7.41
CA ILE A 237 -16.47 -5.83 6.63
C ILE A 237 -17.80 -6.12 5.95
N ALA A 238 -18.82 -5.33 6.25
CA ALA A 238 -20.19 -5.63 5.80
C ALA A 238 -20.35 -5.62 4.27
N ASN A 239 -19.75 -4.64 3.58
CA ASN A 239 -19.81 -4.49 2.13
C ASN A 239 -18.47 -4.86 1.49
N HIS A 240 -18.20 -6.15 1.36
CA HIS A 240 -16.93 -6.63 0.83
C HIS A 240 -17.06 -7.56 -0.38
N VAL A 241 -16.04 -7.53 -1.21
CA VAL A 241 -15.70 -8.55 -2.21
C VAL A 241 -14.37 -9.16 -1.80
N LEU A 242 -14.25 -10.49 -1.89
CA LEU A 242 -13.03 -11.21 -1.51
C LEU A 242 -12.46 -11.96 -2.71
N GLU A 243 -11.22 -11.66 -3.06
CA GLU A 243 -10.46 -12.30 -4.15
C GLU A 243 -9.15 -12.86 -3.59
N ILE A 244 -9.10 -14.16 -3.34
CA ILE A 244 -7.86 -14.85 -2.95
C ILE A 244 -7.34 -15.65 -4.14
N CYS A 245 -6.18 -15.23 -4.65
CA CYS A 245 -5.61 -15.71 -5.90
C CYS A 245 -4.75 -16.96 -5.66
N PRO A 246 -5.13 -18.13 -6.17
CA PRO A 246 -4.33 -19.35 -6.00
C PRO A 246 -3.00 -19.26 -6.75
N GLY A 247 -1.93 -19.83 -6.16
CA GLY A 247 -0.59 -19.86 -6.75
C GLY A 247 0.21 -18.54 -6.62
N TYR A 248 -0.32 -17.54 -5.92
CA TYR A 248 0.37 -16.28 -5.67
C TYR A 248 0.61 -16.05 -4.18
N GLY A 249 1.72 -15.37 -3.87
CA GLY A 249 2.12 -15.01 -2.51
C GLY A 249 1.79 -13.58 -2.15
N HIS A 250 2.65 -12.98 -1.33
CA HIS A 250 2.46 -11.62 -0.78
C HIS A 250 2.50 -10.53 -1.85
N PHE A 251 3.31 -10.72 -2.90
CA PHE A 251 3.46 -9.76 -3.99
C PHE A 251 2.45 -9.99 -5.13
N ASN A 252 1.24 -10.43 -4.78
CA ASN A 252 0.17 -10.70 -5.73
C ASN A 252 -0.12 -9.51 -6.66
N ASP A 253 0.02 -8.27 -6.17
CA ASP A 253 -0.14 -7.03 -6.93
C ASP A 253 0.90 -6.84 -8.05
N MET A 254 2.09 -7.42 -7.87
CA MET A 254 3.21 -7.34 -8.82
C MET A 254 3.31 -8.55 -9.74
N GLU A 255 2.89 -9.72 -9.28
CA GLU A 255 3.17 -11.03 -9.88
C GLU A 255 1.98 -11.61 -10.64
N ASN A 256 0.77 -11.27 -10.21
CA ASN A 256 -0.45 -11.80 -10.78
C ASN A 256 -0.90 -10.97 -12.00
N PRO A 257 -0.87 -11.51 -13.23
CA PRO A 257 -1.24 -10.76 -14.42
C PRO A 257 -2.72 -10.32 -14.44
N ILE A 258 -3.58 -11.00 -13.67
CA ILE A 258 -5.01 -10.63 -13.58
C ILE A 258 -5.32 -9.67 -12.43
N TYR A 259 -4.36 -9.42 -11.52
CA TYR A 259 -4.55 -8.51 -10.40
C TYR A 259 -5.08 -7.15 -10.83
N GLN A 260 -4.44 -6.54 -11.83
CA GLN A 260 -4.85 -5.24 -12.35
C GLN A 260 -6.28 -5.25 -12.89
N GLN A 261 -6.70 -6.35 -13.54
CA GLN A 261 -8.05 -6.49 -14.07
C GLN A 261 -9.10 -6.62 -12.94
N LEU A 262 -8.78 -7.32 -11.85
CA LEU A 262 -9.64 -7.43 -10.68
C LEU A 262 -9.83 -6.08 -10.00
N VAL A 263 -8.74 -5.35 -9.80
CA VAL A 263 -8.77 -3.98 -9.25
C VAL A 263 -9.54 -3.04 -10.17
N ASP A 264 -9.28 -3.04 -11.46
CA ASP A 264 -9.96 -2.16 -12.43
C ASP A 264 -11.46 -2.43 -12.51
N ARG A 265 -11.88 -3.71 -12.41
CA ARG A 265 -13.29 -4.10 -12.31
C ARG A 265 -13.94 -3.50 -11.06
N PHE A 266 -13.28 -3.62 -9.92
CA PHE A 266 -13.78 -3.05 -8.66
C PHE A 266 -13.84 -1.53 -8.74
N VAL A 267 -12.80 -0.86 -9.20
CA VAL A 267 -12.77 0.61 -9.34
C VAL A 267 -13.94 1.11 -10.19
N ARG A 268 -14.26 0.43 -11.29
CA ARG A 268 -15.40 0.82 -12.17
C ARG A 268 -16.77 0.50 -11.56
N SER A 269 -16.86 -0.39 -10.57
CA SER A 269 -18.12 -0.79 -9.95
C SER A 269 -18.57 0.12 -8.81
N VAL A 270 -17.66 0.95 -8.24
CA VAL A 270 -17.99 1.84 -7.13
C VAL A 270 -18.47 3.21 -7.62
N PRO A 271 -19.28 3.93 -6.83
CA PRO A 271 -19.71 5.29 -7.18
C PRO A 271 -18.52 6.24 -7.29
N HIS A 272 -18.48 7.06 -8.34
CA HIS A 272 -17.50 8.12 -8.50
C HIS A 272 -18.19 9.48 -8.39
N ALA A 273 -17.52 10.46 -7.74
CA ALA A 273 -18.04 11.81 -7.65
C ALA A 273 -18.05 12.43 -9.07
N GLY A 274 -19.24 12.78 -9.55
CA GLY A 274 -19.43 13.44 -10.85
C GLY A 274 -19.82 12.51 -12.01
N ALA A 275 -20.24 11.28 -11.75
CA ALA A 275 -20.92 10.44 -12.73
C ALA A 275 -22.43 10.67 -12.71
#